data_b5983ad903ae6bc4dca6cb8d0c30d63f
#
_entry.id   b5983ad903ae6bc4dca6cb8d0c30d63f
#
_cell.length_a   1.000
_cell.length_b   1.000
_cell.length_c   1.000
_cell.angle_alpha   90.00
_cell.angle_beta   90.00
_cell.angle_gamma   90.00
#
_symmetry.space_group_name_H-M   'P 1'
#
loop_
_entity.id
_entity.type
_entity.pdbx_description
1 polymer ?
#
loop_
_entity_poly.entity_id
_entity_poly.type
_entity_poly.pdbx_seq_one_letter_code
_entity_poly.pdbx_strand_id
1 'polypeptide(L)'
;MASKTFIELQMQVIQLVKQDKHGEALMEIEEAKQWFPERLDRLGHWKANLYAIKGEKEKALFELNEVLEKGLWWNPDLLTSDPELETIKDEDGFKSVVEKCRKIYSKLHQESRSDLIVQGNPESDQVLFALHWKGSNARDFALQWKDDRLIDTYRIGFPQSSQLFSHACYTWDDYELTKRDTRMTFAQFSEEQLQSDFESIIAGASQGGKVSVQMCLDKGMEEFHSFIAIVPAFDVEEMKTLLEDDFDTDVRGCIITGDEDPFYQQALETYHLLIEAGIECKWIVKNGMGHVLPEDLADVIDEAVGFVSEGNMLSNRK
;
A
#
# COMPACT_ATOMS: atom_id res chain seq x y z
N MET A 1 26.19 -10.47 6.55
CA MET A 1 25.74 -9.18 5.99
C MET A 1 24.22 -9.22 6.01
N ALA A 2 23.56 -8.22 6.59
CA ALA A 2 22.11 -8.14 6.53
C ALA A 2 21.68 -8.09 5.06
N SER A 3 20.70 -8.90 4.68
CA SER A 3 20.18 -8.92 3.32
C SER A 3 19.47 -7.59 3.08
N LYS A 4 19.94 -6.80 2.11
CA LYS A 4 19.32 -5.54 1.68
C LYS A 4 17.86 -5.81 1.27
N THR A 5 16.95 -5.01 1.76
CA THR A 5 15.53 -5.09 1.36
C THR A 5 15.32 -4.49 -0.03
N PHE A 6 14.22 -4.85 -0.69
CA PHE A 6 13.86 -4.27 -2.01
C PHE A 6 13.63 -2.75 -1.92
N ILE A 7 13.10 -2.26 -0.80
CA ILE A 7 12.91 -0.81 -0.56
C ILE A 7 14.25 -0.10 -0.46
N GLU A 8 15.21 -0.64 0.30
CA GLU A 8 16.56 -0.06 0.39
C GLU A 8 17.27 -0.03 -0.96
N LEU A 9 17.09 -1.08 -1.78
CA LEU A 9 17.57 -1.09 -3.17
C LEU A 9 16.94 0.03 -3.98
N GLN A 10 15.61 0.17 -3.91
CA GLN A 10 14.87 1.21 -4.64
C GLN A 10 15.38 2.60 -4.27
N MET A 11 15.54 2.90 -2.98
CA MET A 11 16.04 4.18 -2.52
C MET A 11 17.48 4.44 -3.00
N GLN A 12 18.35 3.43 -2.99
CA GLN A 12 19.71 3.54 -3.52
C GLN A 12 19.71 3.81 -5.03
N VAL A 13 18.90 3.11 -5.81
CA VAL A 13 18.78 3.34 -7.26
C VAL A 13 18.31 4.77 -7.54
N ILE A 14 17.27 5.23 -6.84
CA ILE A 14 16.77 6.61 -6.96
C ILE A 14 17.87 7.62 -6.64
N GLN A 15 18.64 7.40 -5.59
CA GLN A 15 19.74 8.28 -5.19
C GLN A 15 20.86 8.34 -6.26
N LEU A 16 21.23 7.18 -6.82
CA LEU A 16 22.22 7.12 -7.91
C LEU A 16 21.72 7.85 -9.15
N VAL A 17 20.45 7.69 -9.52
CA VAL A 17 19.84 8.41 -10.65
C VAL A 17 19.84 9.93 -10.40
N LYS A 18 19.45 10.39 -9.20
CA LYS A 18 19.51 11.81 -8.84
C LYS A 18 20.92 12.40 -8.89
N GLN A 19 21.96 11.56 -8.73
CA GLN A 19 23.39 11.95 -8.86
C GLN A 19 23.94 11.79 -10.27
N ASP A 20 23.10 11.49 -11.27
CA ASP A 20 23.48 11.20 -12.65
C ASP A 20 24.44 9.99 -12.83
N LYS A 21 24.45 9.09 -11.84
CA LYS A 21 25.28 7.87 -11.80
C LYS A 21 24.57 6.68 -12.43
N HIS A 22 24.05 6.87 -13.65
CA HIS A 22 23.24 5.85 -14.33
C HIS A 22 23.95 4.51 -14.53
N GLY A 23 25.29 4.53 -14.71
CA GLY A 23 26.09 3.30 -14.84
C GLY A 23 26.13 2.48 -13.56
N GLU A 24 26.30 3.13 -12.40
CA GLU A 24 26.26 2.47 -11.08
C GLU A 24 24.87 1.93 -10.78
N ALA A 25 23.82 2.71 -11.09
CA ALA A 25 22.42 2.27 -10.94
C ALA A 25 22.11 1.00 -11.77
N LEU A 26 22.57 0.94 -13.02
CA LEU A 26 22.42 -0.25 -13.87
C LEU A 26 23.11 -1.48 -13.30
N MET A 27 24.28 -1.32 -12.68
CA MET A 27 25.03 -2.43 -12.04
C MET A 27 24.27 -2.94 -10.80
N GLU A 28 23.81 -2.04 -9.93
CA GLU A 28 23.00 -2.40 -8.75
C GLU A 28 21.72 -3.16 -9.14
N ILE A 29 21.01 -2.68 -10.16
CA ILE A 29 19.80 -3.34 -10.64
C ILE A 29 20.11 -4.74 -11.20
N GLU A 30 21.22 -4.90 -11.94
CA GLU A 30 21.59 -6.20 -12.50
C GLU A 30 21.93 -7.21 -11.42
N GLU A 31 22.69 -6.82 -10.38
CA GLU A 31 22.94 -7.68 -9.23
C GLU A 31 21.65 -8.05 -8.49
N ALA A 32 20.75 -7.08 -8.34
CA ALA A 32 19.49 -7.26 -7.64
C ALA A 32 18.56 -8.30 -8.28
N LYS A 33 18.67 -8.56 -9.59
CA LYS A 33 17.90 -9.63 -10.26
C LYS A 33 18.10 -11.02 -9.66
N GLN A 34 19.26 -11.27 -9.03
CA GLN A 34 19.56 -12.53 -8.36
C GLN A 34 18.93 -12.62 -6.96
N TRP A 35 18.76 -11.50 -6.31
CA TRP A 35 18.25 -11.41 -4.95
C TRP A 35 16.73 -11.23 -4.88
N PHE A 36 16.14 -10.64 -5.94
CA PHE A 36 14.72 -10.33 -6.05
C PHE A 36 14.13 -10.86 -7.37
N PRO A 37 14.16 -12.19 -7.61
CA PRO A 37 13.64 -12.77 -8.84
C PRO A 37 12.13 -12.55 -9.04
N GLU A 38 11.39 -12.32 -7.96
CA GLU A 38 9.96 -11.99 -7.95
C GLU A 38 9.66 -10.53 -8.32
N ARG A 39 10.71 -9.68 -8.44
CA ARG A 39 10.61 -8.25 -8.75
C ARG A 39 11.22 -7.89 -10.12
N LEU A 40 11.36 -8.86 -10.99
CA LEU A 40 11.97 -8.64 -12.31
C LEU A 40 11.18 -7.66 -13.18
N ASP A 41 9.87 -7.52 -12.95
CA ASP A 41 9.03 -6.48 -13.56
C ASP A 41 9.53 -5.08 -13.19
N ARG A 42 9.76 -4.81 -11.90
CA ARG A 42 10.30 -3.52 -11.40
C ARG A 42 11.72 -3.29 -11.86
N LEU A 43 12.60 -4.27 -11.68
CA LEU A 43 14.01 -4.18 -12.04
C LEU A 43 14.20 -3.99 -13.56
N GLY A 44 13.44 -4.71 -14.38
CA GLY A 44 13.47 -4.57 -15.83
C GLY A 44 12.95 -3.21 -16.30
N HIS A 45 11.89 -2.70 -15.67
CA HIS A 45 11.38 -1.35 -15.96
C HIS A 45 12.41 -0.27 -15.64
N TRP A 46 13.02 -0.30 -14.45
CA TRP A 46 14.08 0.68 -14.09
C TRP A 46 15.27 0.62 -15.04
N LYS A 47 15.70 -0.58 -15.48
CA LYS A 47 16.76 -0.70 -16.48
C LYS A 47 16.34 -0.13 -17.83
N ALA A 48 15.12 -0.43 -18.28
CA ALA A 48 14.60 0.09 -19.52
C ALA A 48 14.56 1.64 -19.52
N ASN A 49 14.10 2.24 -18.41
CA ASN A 49 14.11 3.67 -18.20
C ASN A 49 15.52 4.26 -18.30
N LEU A 50 16.49 3.68 -17.58
CA LEU A 50 17.87 4.14 -17.62
C LEU A 50 18.51 4.03 -19.02
N TYR A 51 18.23 2.96 -19.76
CA TYR A 51 18.69 2.84 -21.14
C TYR A 51 18.00 3.85 -22.08
N ALA A 52 16.70 4.09 -21.90
CA ALA A 52 15.95 5.05 -22.70
C ALA A 52 16.45 6.48 -22.44
N ILE A 53 16.69 6.89 -21.21
CA ILE A 53 17.29 8.18 -20.84
C ILE A 53 18.67 8.36 -21.51
N LYS A 54 19.47 7.29 -21.57
CA LYS A 54 20.79 7.31 -22.24
C LYS A 54 20.70 7.26 -23.77
N GLY A 55 19.51 7.13 -24.35
CA GLY A 55 19.31 6.97 -25.80
C GLY A 55 19.66 5.58 -26.35
N GLU A 56 19.87 4.59 -25.47
CA GLU A 56 20.22 3.22 -25.82
C GLU A 56 18.94 2.38 -26.09
N LYS A 57 18.18 2.78 -27.13
CA LYS A 57 16.82 2.32 -27.43
C LYS A 57 16.70 0.80 -27.54
N GLU A 58 17.64 0.14 -28.24
CA GLU A 58 17.64 -1.30 -28.43
C GLU A 58 17.77 -2.03 -27.10
N LYS A 59 18.59 -1.52 -26.17
CA LYS A 59 18.74 -2.11 -24.84
C LYS A 59 17.50 -1.91 -23.97
N ALA A 60 16.88 -0.74 -24.04
CA ALA A 60 15.62 -0.49 -23.35
C ALA A 60 14.53 -1.46 -23.79
N LEU A 61 14.36 -1.62 -25.12
CA LEU A 61 13.40 -2.58 -25.69
C LEU A 61 13.74 -4.04 -25.36
N PHE A 62 15.01 -4.39 -25.33
CA PHE A 62 15.46 -5.72 -24.94
C PHE A 62 15.02 -6.04 -23.50
N GLU A 63 15.28 -5.16 -22.52
CA GLU A 63 14.89 -5.38 -21.12
C GLU A 63 13.37 -5.54 -20.95
N LEU A 64 12.57 -4.72 -21.64
CA LEU A 64 11.10 -4.85 -21.59
C LEU A 64 10.63 -6.21 -22.17
N ASN A 65 11.22 -6.67 -23.26
CA ASN A 65 10.86 -7.97 -23.85
C ASN A 65 11.33 -9.13 -22.96
N GLU A 66 12.52 -9.09 -22.36
CA GLU A 66 13.01 -10.10 -21.43
C GLU A 66 12.04 -10.34 -20.26
N VAL A 67 11.47 -9.28 -19.72
CA VAL A 67 10.47 -9.35 -18.64
C VAL A 67 9.18 -10.01 -19.13
N LEU A 68 8.69 -9.61 -20.32
CA LEU A 68 7.49 -10.21 -20.92
C LEU A 68 7.68 -11.71 -21.22
N GLU A 69 8.86 -12.14 -21.68
CA GLU A 69 9.17 -13.55 -21.95
C GLU A 69 9.15 -14.42 -20.69
N LYS A 70 9.38 -13.79 -19.52
CA LYS A 70 9.24 -14.45 -18.21
C LYS A 70 7.80 -14.46 -17.68
N GLY A 71 6.84 -13.97 -18.46
CA GLY A 71 5.42 -13.93 -18.08
C GLY A 71 5.05 -12.77 -17.16
N LEU A 72 5.97 -11.84 -16.92
CA LEU A 72 5.73 -10.63 -16.16
C LEU A 72 5.28 -9.51 -17.12
N TRP A 73 4.58 -8.50 -16.61
CA TRP A 73 3.98 -7.47 -17.46
C TRP A 73 3.72 -6.19 -16.65
N TRP A 74 3.35 -5.12 -17.33
CA TRP A 74 3.00 -3.85 -16.70
C TRP A 74 1.64 -3.34 -17.15
N ASN A 75 1.06 -2.47 -16.34
CA ASN A 75 -0.08 -1.68 -16.79
C ASN A 75 0.31 -0.90 -18.06
N PRO A 76 -0.44 -1.06 -19.17
CA PRO A 76 -0.11 -0.38 -20.42
C PRO A 76 -0.12 1.14 -20.31
N ASP A 77 -0.97 1.71 -19.43
CA ASP A 77 -1.04 3.15 -19.23
C ASP A 77 0.17 3.67 -18.44
N LEU A 78 0.72 2.88 -17.51
CA LEU A 78 2.00 3.20 -16.87
C LEU A 78 3.13 3.31 -17.90
N LEU A 79 3.26 2.33 -18.78
CA LEU A 79 4.30 2.35 -19.81
C LEU A 79 4.16 3.55 -20.74
N THR A 80 2.95 3.87 -21.17
CA THR A 80 2.71 4.96 -22.12
C THR A 80 2.80 6.34 -21.49
N SER A 81 2.53 6.49 -20.21
CA SER A 81 2.63 7.76 -19.48
C SER A 81 4.00 8.02 -18.88
N ASP A 82 4.88 7.02 -18.84
CA ASP A 82 6.21 7.16 -18.24
C ASP A 82 7.09 8.12 -19.07
N PRO A 83 7.50 9.28 -18.51
CA PRO A 83 8.31 10.25 -19.22
C PRO A 83 9.74 9.75 -19.51
N GLU A 84 10.24 8.79 -18.73
CA GLU A 84 11.58 8.24 -18.91
C GLU A 84 11.67 7.32 -20.14
N LEU A 85 10.53 6.81 -20.63
CA LEU A 85 10.44 5.99 -21.84
C LEU A 85 10.15 6.82 -23.12
N GLU A 86 10.07 8.14 -23.03
CA GLU A 86 9.69 9.03 -24.14
C GLU A 86 10.49 8.77 -25.41
N THR A 87 11.79 8.49 -25.29
CA THR A 87 12.70 8.27 -26.42
C THR A 87 12.39 7.02 -27.25
N ILE A 88 11.62 6.08 -26.69
CA ILE A 88 11.27 4.80 -27.35
C ILE A 88 9.78 4.66 -27.67
N LYS A 89 8.92 5.60 -27.27
CA LYS A 89 7.44 5.51 -27.44
C LYS A 89 7.01 5.28 -28.89
N ASP A 90 7.73 5.87 -29.84
CA ASP A 90 7.40 5.74 -31.26
C ASP A 90 7.93 4.47 -31.91
N GLU A 91 8.82 3.74 -31.25
CA GLU A 91 9.40 2.50 -31.76
C GLU A 91 8.35 1.38 -31.86
N ASP A 92 8.34 0.64 -32.97
CA ASP A 92 7.40 -0.47 -33.18
C ASP A 92 7.57 -1.56 -32.10
N GLY A 93 8.80 -1.76 -31.62
CA GLY A 93 9.11 -2.68 -30.52
C GLY A 93 8.39 -2.28 -29.23
N PHE A 94 8.37 -0.99 -28.88
CA PHE A 94 7.66 -0.50 -27.70
C PHE A 94 6.15 -0.64 -27.85
N LYS A 95 5.59 -0.24 -28.99
CA LYS A 95 4.16 -0.40 -29.29
C LYS A 95 3.73 -1.87 -29.17
N SER A 96 4.57 -2.80 -29.62
CA SER A 96 4.33 -4.24 -29.48
C SER A 96 4.32 -4.69 -28.00
N VAL A 97 5.24 -4.18 -27.17
CA VAL A 97 5.28 -4.42 -25.72
C VAL A 97 3.99 -3.95 -25.07
N VAL A 98 3.60 -2.69 -25.31
CA VAL A 98 2.37 -2.08 -24.76
C VAL A 98 1.13 -2.90 -25.16
N GLU A 99 1.03 -3.33 -26.40
CA GLU A 99 -0.11 -4.11 -26.89
C GLU A 99 -0.18 -5.52 -26.26
N LYS A 100 0.97 -6.16 -26.03
CA LYS A 100 1.04 -7.42 -25.27
C LYS A 100 0.56 -7.22 -23.84
N CYS A 101 1.07 -6.17 -23.15
CA CYS A 101 0.64 -5.82 -21.80
C CYS A 101 -0.86 -5.54 -21.74
N ARG A 102 -1.42 -4.81 -22.73
CA ARG A 102 -2.86 -4.49 -22.79
C ARG A 102 -3.72 -5.75 -22.87
N LYS A 103 -3.32 -6.75 -23.67
CA LYS A 103 -4.03 -8.02 -23.78
C LYS A 103 -4.00 -8.81 -22.48
N ILE A 104 -2.82 -8.85 -21.82
CA ILE A 104 -2.65 -9.54 -20.53
C ILE A 104 -3.49 -8.84 -19.47
N TYR A 105 -3.36 -7.51 -19.35
CA TYR A 105 -4.10 -6.70 -18.40
C TYR A 105 -5.61 -6.87 -18.53
N SER A 106 -6.15 -6.74 -19.76
CA SER A 106 -7.58 -6.84 -20.01
C SER A 106 -8.16 -8.20 -19.58
N LYS A 107 -7.41 -9.29 -19.78
CA LYS A 107 -7.81 -10.62 -19.33
C LYS A 107 -7.76 -10.73 -17.81
N LEU A 108 -6.61 -10.43 -17.20
CA LEU A 108 -6.40 -10.62 -15.77
C LEU A 108 -7.24 -9.66 -14.91
N HIS A 109 -7.51 -8.45 -15.41
CA HIS A 109 -8.40 -7.50 -14.73
C HIS A 109 -9.83 -8.04 -14.59
N GLN A 110 -10.36 -8.74 -15.60
CA GLN A 110 -11.70 -9.37 -15.52
C GLN A 110 -11.72 -10.59 -14.58
N GLU A 111 -10.60 -11.28 -14.44
CA GLU A 111 -10.44 -12.46 -13.59
C GLU A 111 -10.05 -12.12 -12.14
N SER A 112 -9.62 -10.89 -11.89
CA SER A 112 -9.15 -10.44 -10.59
C SER A 112 -10.27 -10.50 -9.54
N ARG A 113 -9.93 -11.00 -8.35
CA ARG A 113 -10.84 -11.13 -7.20
C ARG A 113 -10.14 -10.67 -5.93
N SER A 114 -10.93 -10.25 -4.96
CA SER A 114 -10.45 -10.08 -3.60
C SER A 114 -10.06 -11.42 -2.99
N ASP A 115 -9.11 -11.40 -2.09
CA ASP A 115 -8.59 -12.55 -1.33
C ASP A 115 -8.17 -12.08 0.05
N LEU A 116 -7.86 -12.98 0.97
CA LEU A 116 -7.49 -12.69 2.34
C LEU A 116 -6.29 -13.52 2.76
N ILE A 117 -5.31 -12.85 3.37
CA ILE A 117 -4.23 -13.50 4.11
C ILE A 117 -4.45 -13.23 5.59
N VAL A 118 -4.40 -14.26 6.41
CA VAL A 118 -4.50 -14.13 7.86
C VAL A 118 -3.20 -14.63 8.49
N GLN A 119 -2.69 -13.86 9.44
CA GLN A 119 -1.54 -14.26 10.26
C GLN A 119 -1.72 -13.79 11.71
N GLY A 120 -0.80 -14.20 12.57
CA GLY A 120 -0.79 -13.81 13.97
C GLY A 120 -1.49 -14.82 14.88
N ASN A 121 -1.76 -14.40 16.11
CA ASN A 121 -2.28 -15.26 17.17
C ASN A 121 -3.76 -15.61 16.96
N PRO A 122 -4.14 -16.86 16.69
CA PRO A 122 -5.53 -17.24 16.46
C PRO A 122 -6.43 -17.10 17.70
N GLU A 123 -5.84 -17.03 18.91
CA GLU A 123 -6.57 -16.90 20.17
C GLU A 123 -6.68 -15.44 20.65
N SER A 124 -6.15 -14.48 19.86
CA SER A 124 -6.20 -13.06 20.22
C SER A 124 -7.59 -12.48 20.03
N ASP A 125 -8.04 -11.70 20.99
CA ASP A 125 -9.20 -10.82 20.93
C ASP A 125 -8.88 -9.44 20.31
N GLN A 126 -7.58 -9.15 20.11
CA GLN A 126 -7.11 -7.92 19.47
C GLN A 126 -6.93 -8.17 17.97
N VAL A 127 -7.83 -7.59 17.19
CA VAL A 127 -7.96 -7.86 15.76
C VAL A 127 -7.61 -6.64 14.94
N LEU A 128 -6.66 -6.80 14.01
CA LEU A 128 -6.29 -5.78 13.03
C LEU A 128 -6.67 -6.24 11.63
N PHE A 129 -7.20 -5.33 10.83
CA PHE A 129 -7.52 -5.57 9.43
C PHE A 129 -6.78 -4.54 8.57
N ALA A 130 -5.66 -4.96 7.94
CA ALA A 130 -4.63 -4.06 7.44
C ALA A 130 -4.56 -4.02 5.90
N LEU A 131 -4.87 -2.85 5.32
CA LEU A 131 -4.94 -2.59 3.88
C LEU A 131 -3.57 -2.22 3.31
N HIS A 132 -3.20 -2.84 2.19
CA HIS A 132 -1.90 -2.65 1.55
C HIS A 132 -1.75 -1.29 0.83
N TRP A 133 -0.50 -0.94 0.50
CA TRP A 133 -0.12 0.23 -0.29
C TRP A 133 -0.73 0.19 -1.71
N LYS A 134 -0.88 1.35 -2.34
CA LYS A 134 -1.09 1.42 -3.79
C LYS A 134 0.07 0.75 -4.54
N GLY A 135 -0.25 -0.10 -5.51
CA GLY A 135 0.76 -0.81 -6.29
C GLY A 135 1.51 -1.91 -5.51
N SER A 136 0.90 -2.41 -4.42
CA SER A 136 1.35 -3.57 -3.65
C SER A 136 0.31 -4.68 -3.70
N ASN A 137 0.43 -5.66 -2.82
CA ASN A 137 -0.50 -6.77 -2.64
C ASN A 137 -0.50 -7.23 -1.17
N ALA A 138 -1.52 -8.01 -0.79
CA ALA A 138 -1.68 -8.51 0.58
C ALA A 138 -0.47 -9.32 1.07
N ARG A 139 0.11 -10.19 0.22
CA ARG A 139 1.26 -11.03 0.60
C ARG A 139 2.47 -10.19 0.95
N ASP A 140 2.83 -9.25 0.09
CA ASP A 140 4.00 -8.40 0.30
C ASP A 140 3.82 -7.47 1.49
N PHE A 141 2.59 -7.02 1.71
CA PHE A 141 2.27 -6.19 2.86
C PHE A 141 2.32 -6.99 4.16
N ALA A 142 1.76 -8.19 4.20
CA ALA A 142 1.83 -9.08 5.35
C ALA A 142 3.29 -9.41 5.76
N LEU A 143 4.19 -9.58 4.79
CA LEU A 143 5.62 -9.79 5.06
C LEU A 143 6.30 -8.61 5.77
N GLN A 144 5.76 -7.40 5.70
CA GLN A 144 6.28 -6.24 6.41
C GLN A 144 5.82 -6.17 7.88
N TRP A 145 4.80 -6.96 8.24
CA TRP A 145 4.20 -7.04 9.59
C TRP A 145 4.66 -8.27 10.39
N LYS A 146 5.77 -8.89 10.02
CA LYS A 146 6.26 -10.14 10.60
C LYS A 146 7.11 -10.00 11.88
N ASP A 147 7.02 -8.88 12.59
CA ASP A 147 7.60 -8.76 13.94
C ASP A 147 6.95 -9.79 14.87
N ASP A 148 7.76 -10.55 15.62
CA ASP A 148 7.27 -11.63 16.47
C ASP A 148 6.26 -11.12 17.52
N ARG A 149 6.43 -9.90 18.04
CA ARG A 149 5.48 -9.30 19.00
C ARG A 149 4.13 -9.01 18.36
N LEU A 150 4.11 -8.49 17.12
CA LEU A 150 2.85 -8.29 16.39
C LEU A 150 2.13 -9.62 16.16
N ILE A 151 2.87 -10.63 15.74
CA ILE A 151 2.33 -11.98 15.45
C ILE A 151 1.84 -12.68 16.71
N ASP A 152 2.54 -12.52 17.84
CA ASP A 152 2.16 -13.12 19.12
C ASP A 152 0.97 -12.40 19.78
N THR A 153 0.83 -11.08 19.54
CA THR A 153 -0.18 -10.25 20.20
C THR A 153 -1.48 -10.17 19.42
N TYR A 154 -1.41 -9.97 18.09
CA TYR A 154 -2.57 -9.63 17.26
C TYR A 154 -2.97 -10.77 16.33
N ARG A 155 -4.27 -10.87 16.04
CA ARG A 155 -4.79 -11.56 14.87
C ARG A 155 -4.92 -10.54 13.73
N ILE A 156 -4.24 -10.75 12.62
CA ILE A 156 -4.15 -9.74 11.56
C ILE A 156 -4.67 -10.30 10.24
N GLY A 157 -5.71 -9.66 9.69
CA GLY A 157 -6.20 -9.90 8.33
C GLY A 157 -5.59 -8.91 7.34
N PHE A 158 -5.09 -9.40 6.22
CA PHE A 158 -4.58 -8.60 5.12
C PHE A 158 -5.44 -8.85 3.88
N PRO A 159 -6.43 -7.98 3.61
CA PRO A 159 -7.25 -8.12 2.42
C PRO A 159 -6.45 -7.80 1.16
N GLN A 160 -6.68 -8.59 0.11
CA GLN A 160 -6.26 -8.32 -1.24
C GLN A 160 -7.38 -7.60 -1.99
N SER A 161 -7.10 -6.41 -2.50
CA SER A 161 -8.01 -5.73 -3.42
C SER A 161 -8.20 -6.53 -4.71
N SER A 162 -9.40 -6.51 -5.29
CA SER A 162 -9.65 -7.03 -6.63
C SER A 162 -9.23 -6.07 -7.75
N GLN A 163 -8.81 -4.85 -7.42
CA GLN A 163 -8.48 -3.80 -8.38
C GLN A 163 -7.06 -3.97 -8.90
N LEU A 164 -6.88 -4.87 -9.84
CA LEU A 164 -5.59 -5.15 -10.45
C LEU A 164 -5.04 -3.91 -11.14
N PHE A 165 -3.83 -3.49 -10.76
CA PHE A 165 -3.16 -2.31 -11.30
C PHE A 165 -2.05 -2.67 -12.29
N SER A 166 -1.17 -3.61 -11.92
CA SER A 166 -0.08 -4.10 -12.74
C SER A 166 0.25 -5.53 -12.31
N HIS A 167 1.32 -6.15 -12.83
CA HIS A 167 1.71 -7.50 -12.41
C HIS A 167 1.87 -7.59 -10.90
N ALA A 168 1.09 -8.46 -10.26
CA ALA A 168 1.05 -8.65 -8.80
C ALA A 168 0.91 -7.33 -7.98
N CYS A 169 0.32 -6.30 -8.57
CA CYS A 169 0.12 -4.99 -7.96
C CYS A 169 -1.35 -4.58 -8.04
N TYR A 170 -1.88 -4.05 -6.96
CA TYR A 170 -3.29 -3.70 -6.82
C TYR A 170 -3.45 -2.30 -6.22
N THR A 171 -4.65 -1.73 -6.36
CA THR A 171 -5.01 -0.42 -5.83
C THR A 171 -6.33 -0.47 -5.08
N TRP A 172 -6.68 0.66 -4.45
CA TRP A 172 -7.97 0.93 -3.82
C TRP A 172 -8.59 2.19 -4.45
N ASP A 173 -8.48 2.33 -5.80
CA ASP A 173 -8.88 3.56 -6.49
C ASP A 173 -10.40 3.72 -6.63
N ASP A 174 -11.13 2.62 -6.85
CA ASP A 174 -12.59 2.61 -6.89
C ASP A 174 -13.14 2.31 -5.49
N TYR A 175 -13.73 3.33 -4.86
CA TYR A 175 -14.20 3.23 -3.47
C TYR A 175 -15.34 2.23 -3.29
N GLU A 176 -16.27 2.10 -4.24
CA GLU A 176 -17.37 1.13 -4.14
C GLU A 176 -16.87 -0.32 -4.26
N LEU A 177 -15.89 -0.57 -5.15
CA LEU A 177 -15.22 -1.86 -5.21
C LEU A 177 -14.43 -2.12 -3.92
N THR A 178 -13.79 -1.10 -3.38
CA THR A 178 -13.02 -1.18 -2.13
C THR A 178 -13.93 -1.57 -0.95
N LYS A 179 -15.09 -0.93 -0.80
CA LYS A 179 -16.09 -1.30 0.21
C LYS A 179 -16.54 -2.75 0.06
N ARG A 180 -16.87 -3.15 -1.15
CA ARG A 180 -17.28 -4.53 -1.45
C ARG A 180 -16.19 -5.53 -1.06
N ASP A 181 -14.96 -5.31 -1.51
CA ASP A 181 -13.82 -6.22 -1.28
C ASP A 181 -13.50 -6.31 0.21
N THR A 182 -13.50 -5.16 0.91
CA THR A 182 -13.26 -5.07 2.36
C THR A 182 -14.34 -5.83 3.14
N ARG A 183 -15.63 -5.64 2.83
CA ARG A 183 -16.70 -6.38 3.49
C ARG A 183 -16.62 -7.88 3.26
N MET A 184 -16.41 -8.30 2.02
CA MET A 184 -16.34 -9.73 1.70
C MET A 184 -15.18 -10.41 2.43
N THR A 185 -14.01 -9.79 2.42
CA THR A 185 -12.82 -10.35 3.08
C THR A 185 -12.89 -10.22 4.60
N PHE A 186 -13.53 -9.17 5.13
CA PHE A 186 -13.77 -9.04 6.57
C PHE A 186 -14.81 -10.05 7.08
N ALA A 187 -15.87 -10.31 6.32
CA ALA A 187 -16.82 -11.36 6.65
C ALA A 187 -16.15 -12.75 6.71
N GLN A 188 -15.31 -13.07 5.71
CA GLN A 188 -14.49 -14.30 5.74
C GLN A 188 -13.59 -14.34 6.99
N PHE A 189 -12.90 -13.23 7.29
CA PHE A 189 -12.02 -13.12 8.46
C PHE A 189 -12.78 -13.34 9.76
N SER A 190 -13.97 -12.76 9.90
CA SER A 190 -14.83 -12.88 11.09
C SER A 190 -15.40 -14.29 11.27
N GLU A 191 -15.72 -14.98 10.17
CA GLU A 191 -16.19 -16.39 10.23
C GLU A 191 -15.08 -17.34 10.74
N GLU A 192 -13.83 -17.04 10.43
CA GLU A 192 -12.67 -17.79 10.90
C GLU A 192 -12.31 -17.45 12.36
N GLN A 193 -12.87 -16.37 12.92
CA GLN A 193 -12.62 -15.93 14.29
C GLN A 193 -13.60 -16.64 15.23
N LEU A 194 -13.06 -17.45 16.16
CA LEU A 194 -13.87 -18.27 17.07
C LEU A 194 -14.51 -17.51 18.24
N GLN A 195 -14.11 -16.25 18.47
CA GLN A 195 -14.66 -15.42 19.56
C GLN A 195 -15.69 -14.44 19.00
N SER A 196 -16.83 -14.34 19.66
CA SER A 196 -17.99 -13.58 19.18
C SER A 196 -17.93 -12.08 19.45
N ASP A 197 -17.06 -11.62 20.34
CA ASP A 197 -16.96 -10.22 20.79
C ASP A 197 -15.49 -9.75 20.67
N PHE A 198 -15.05 -9.41 19.48
CA PHE A 198 -13.76 -8.78 19.25
C PHE A 198 -13.92 -7.36 18.72
N GLU A 199 -13.03 -6.49 19.14
CA GLU A 199 -12.93 -5.14 18.59
C GLU A 199 -12.08 -5.18 17.31
N SER A 200 -12.66 -4.77 16.19
CA SER A 200 -11.96 -4.71 14.91
C SER A 200 -11.41 -3.31 14.64
N ILE A 201 -10.09 -3.24 14.46
CA ILE A 201 -9.41 -2.01 14.08
C ILE A 201 -9.00 -2.14 12.61
N ILE A 202 -9.49 -1.23 11.76
CA ILE A 202 -8.99 -1.17 10.39
C ILE A 202 -7.70 -0.36 10.35
N ALA A 203 -6.66 -0.96 9.79
CA ALA A 203 -5.36 -0.32 9.61
C ALA A 203 -5.01 -0.23 8.13
N GLY A 204 -3.99 0.53 7.80
CA GLY A 204 -3.48 0.55 6.43
C GLY A 204 -2.31 1.49 6.25
N ALA A 205 -1.61 1.34 5.13
CA ALA A 205 -0.49 2.20 4.80
C ALA A 205 -0.70 2.92 3.47
N SER A 206 -0.28 4.19 3.41
CA SER A 206 -0.40 5.03 2.21
C SER A 206 -1.86 5.13 1.73
N GLN A 207 -2.19 4.64 0.54
CA GLN A 207 -3.57 4.57 0.05
C GLN A 207 -4.45 3.71 0.97
N GLY A 208 -3.94 2.57 1.46
CA GLY A 208 -4.65 1.76 2.45
C GLY A 208 -4.92 2.51 3.76
N GLY A 209 -3.98 3.38 4.19
CA GLY A 209 -4.16 4.26 5.33
C GLY A 209 -5.24 5.34 5.12
N LYS A 210 -5.29 5.94 3.91
CA LYS A 210 -6.40 6.84 3.53
C LYS A 210 -7.73 6.09 3.59
N VAL A 211 -7.79 4.93 2.97
CA VAL A 211 -9.01 4.10 2.90
C VAL A 211 -9.48 3.66 4.29
N SER A 212 -8.57 3.33 5.22
CA SER A 212 -8.98 2.96 6.58
C SER A 212 -9.75 4.08 7.29
N VAL A 213 -9.34 5.34 7.10
CA VAL A 213 -10.09 6.51 7.61
C VAL A 213 -11.45 6.64 6.92
N GLN A 214 -11.47 6.56 5.60
CA GLN A 214 -12.72 6.67 4.82
C GLN A 214 -13.76 5.61 5.24
N MET A 215 -13.31 4.35 5.46
CA MET A 215 -14.17 3.25 5.89
C MET A 215 -14.81 3.50 7.27
N CYS A 216 -14.03 4.03 8.24
CA CYS A 216 -14.58 4.35 9.56
C CYS A 216 -15.56 5.51 9.53
N LEU A 217 -15.37 6.50 8.64
CA LEU A 217 -16.27 7.65 8.53
C LEU A 217 -17.53 7.34 7.71
N ASP A 218 -17.52 6.31 6.88
CA ASP A 218 -18.68 5.92 6.05
C ASP A 218 -19.71 5.16 6.89
N LYS A 219 -20.84 5.80 7.21
CA LYS A 219 -21.98 5.17 7.91
C LYS A 219 -22.51 3.89 7.28
N GLY A 220 -22.19 3.66 6.02
CA GLY A 220 -22.46 2.40 5.37
C GLY A 220 -21.50 1.28 5.75
N MET A 221 -20.46 1.53 6.53
CA MET A 221 -19.43 0.56 6.96
C MET A 221 -19.45 0.39 8.48
N GLU A 222 -20.51 -0.28 8.98
CA GLU A 222 -20.72 -0.51 10.42
C GLU A 222 -19.70 -1.49 11.05
N GLU A 223 -18.83 -2.06 10.24
CA GLU A 223 -17.85 -3.06 10.68
C GLU A 223 -16.65 -2.44 11.41
N PHE A 224 -16.37 -1.14 11.21
CA PHE A 224 -15.19 -0.48 11.72
C PHE A 224 -15.50 0.87 12.37
N HIS A 225 -15.10 1.02 13.64
CA HIS A 225 -15.22 2.29 14.39
C HIS A 225 -13.85 2.82 14.83
N SER A 226 -12.77 2.10 14.53
CA SER A 226 -11.41 2.49 14.90
C SER A 226 -10.45 2.29 13.75
N PHE A 227 -9.58 3.29 13.50
CA PHE A 227 -8.58 3.22 12.43
C PHE A 227 -7.14 3.48 12.90
N ILE A 228 -6.18 2.88 12.18
CA ILE A 228 -4.75 3.20 12.27
C ILE A 228 -4.23 3.49 10.86
N ALA A 229 -3.98 4.75 10.54
CA ALA A 229 -3.50 5.20 9.25
C ALA A 229 -1.99 5.47 9.29
N ILE A 230 -1.20 4.64 8.59
CA ILE A 230 0.26 4.73 8.55
C ILE A 230 0.68 5.41 7.26
N VAL A 231 1.45 6.51 7.37
CA VAL A 231 1.89 7.37 6.25
C VAL A 231 0.79 7.57 5.20
N PRO A 232 -0.41 7.99 5.60
CA PRO A 232 -1.56 7.99 4.71
C PRO A 232 -1.40 8.99 3.55
N ALA A 233 -1.73 8.54 2.34
CA ALA A 233 -1.71 9.38 1.14
C ALA A 233 -3.06 10.09 0.97
N PHE A 234 -3.38 11.04 1.85
CA PHE A 234 -4.63 11.79 1.81
C PHE A 234 -4.69 12.76 0.62
N ASP A 235 -5.88 12.90 0.06
CA ASP A 235 -6.31 14.06 -0.69
C ASP A 235 -7.17 14.92 0.24
N VAL A 236 -6.71 16.13 0.53
CA VAL A 236 -7.35 17.01 1.52
C VAL A 236 -8.74 17.45 1.07
N GLU A 237 -8.95 17.71 -0.22
CA GLU A 237 -10.25 18.13 -0.75
C GLU A 237 -11.25 16.96 -0.75
N GLU A 238 -10.79 15.74 -1.02
CA GLU A 238 -11.60 14.53 -0.87
C GLU A 238 -12.05 14.35 0.58
N MET A 239 -11.14 14.55 1.55
CA MET A 239 -11.44 14.44 2.97
C MET A 239 -12.39 15.54 3.48
N LYS A 240 -12.24 16.78 3.00
CA LYS A 240 -13.20 17.86 3.29
C LYS A 240 -14.60 17.50 2.81
N THR A 241 -14.70 17.04 1.56
CA THR A 241 -15.98 16.62 0.99
C THR A 241 -16.63 15.51 1.81
N LEU A 242 -15.86 14.51 2.24
CA LEU A 242 -16.34 13.42 3.08
C LEU A 242 -16.87 13.92 4.43
N LEU A 243 -16.20 14.89 5.05
CA LEU A 243 -16.59 15.46 6.34
C LEU A 243 -17.72 16.52 6.23
N GLU A 244 -18.05 17.00 5.04
CA GLU A 244 -19.23 17.83 4.80
C GLU A 244 -20.54 17.00 4.65
N ASP A 245 -20.41 15.72 4.32
CA ASP A 245 -21.51 14.77 4.22
C ASP A 245 -21.92 14.21 5.59
N ASP A 246 -22.90 13.31 5.61
CA ASP A 246 -23.36 12.62 6.82
C ASP A 246 -22.39 11.48 7.16
N PHE A 247 -21.34 11.74 7.96
CA PHE A 247 -20.32 10.79 8.38
C PHE A 247 -20.56 10.26 9.81
N ASP A 248 -19.90 9.13 10.15
CA ASP A 248 -19.93 8.57 11.50
C ASP A 248 -19.01 9.38 12.44
N THR A 249 -19.54 9.81 13.57
CA THR A 249 -18.82 10.55 14.61
C THR A 249 -18.37 9.68 15.79
N ASP A 250 -18.85 8.45 15.90
CA ASP A 250 -18.43 7.50 16.94
C ASP A 250 -17.19 6.71 16.47
N VAL A 251 -16.18 7.47 16.05
CA VAL A 251 -14.94 6.95 15.46
C VAL A 251 -13.75 7.41 16.27
N ARG A 252 -12.79 6.52 16.48
CA ARG A 252 -11.47 6.84 17.04
C ARG A 252 -10.36 6.45 16.10
N GLY A 253 -9.30 7.25 16.05
CA GLY A 253 -8.23 6.96 15.12
C GLY A 253 -6.84 7.31 15.59
N CYS A 254 -5.86 6.76 14.88
CA CYS A 254 -4.46 7.13 15.02
C CYS A 254 -3.84 7.35 13.64
N ILE A 255 -3.20 8.49 13.45
CA ILE A 255 -2.39 8.77 12.25
C ILE A 255 -0.92 8.71 12.64
N ILE A 256 -0.17 7.86 11.94
CA ILE A 256 1.27 7.66 12.11
C ILE A 256 1.95 8.15 10.83
N THR A 257 2.87 9.10 10.92
CA THR A 257 3.58 9.65 9.75
C THR A 257 5.03 9.96 10.06
N GLY A 258 5.82 10.24 9.04
CA GLY A 258 7.18 10.73 9.18
C GLY A 258 7.30 12.19 8.76
N ASP A 259 8.21 12.94 9.37
CA ASP A 259 8.43 14.35 9.04
C ASP A 259 9.14 14.56 7.68
N GLU A 260 9.69 13.48 7.08
CA GLU A 260 10.24 13.46 5.72
C GLU A 260 9.28 12.80 4.70
N ASP A 261 8.04 12.43 5.10
CA ASP A 261 7.04 11.89 4.20
C ASP A 261 6.54 12.96 3.22
N PRO A 262 6.52 12.72 1.89
CA PRO A 262 5.98 13.68 0.92
C PRO A 262 4.49 14.03 1.15
N PHE A 263 3.73 13.20 1.86
CA PHE A 263 2.33 13.44 2.22
C PHE A 263 2.15 14.02 3.63
N TYR A 264 3.24 14.40 4.32
CA TYR A 264 3.17 14.90 5.69
C TYR A 264 2.21 16.07 5.87
N GLN A 265 2.24 17.06 4.97
CA GLN A 265 1.38 18.25 5.06
C GLN A 265 -0.09 17.90 4.87
N GLN A 266 -0.41 17.05 3.89
CA GLN A 266 -1.77 16.56 3.65
C GLN A 266 -2.29 15.74 4.84
N ALA A 267 -1.42 14.92 5.45
CA ALA A 267 -1.77 14.16 6.64
C ALA A 267 -2.04 15.08 7.86
N LEU A 268 -1.23 16.13 8.04
CA LEU A 268 -1.42 17.10 9.12
C LEU A 268 -2.70 17.92 8.93
N GLU A 269 -2.98 18.39 7.72
CA GLU A 269 -4.22 19.10 7.41
C GLU A 269 -5.44 18.21 7.65
N THR A 270 -5.41 16.96 7.18
CA THR A 270 -6.49 15.99 7.42
C THR A 270 -6.68 15.70 8.91
N TYR A 271 -5.59 15.54 9.67
CA TYR A 271 -5.67 15.39 11.12
C TYR A 271 -6.43 16.55 11.77
N HIS A 272 -6.13 17.80 11.40
CA HIS A 272 -6.86 18.96 11.92
C HIS A 272 -8.33 18.97 11.54
N LEU A 273 -8.66 18.60 10.31
CA LEU A 273 -10.06 18.46 9.86
C LEU A 273 -10.82 17.40 10.68
N LEU A 274 -10.20 16.26 10.97
CA LEU A 274 -10.81 15.21 11.82
C LEU A 274 -11.08 15.73 13.25
N ILE A 275 -10.11 16.43 13.86
CA ILE A 275 -10.27 17.02 15.19
C ILE A 275 -11.38 18.10 15.19
N GLU A 276 -11.43 18.97 14.19
CA GLU A 276 -12.47 20.00 14.04
C GLU A 276 -13.87 19.37 13.84
N ALA A 277 -13.94 18.21 13.17
CA ALA A 277 -15.16 17.43 13.01
C ALA A 277 -15.57 16.64 14.27
N GLY A 278 -14.77 16.69 15.34
CA GLY A 278 -15.06 16.02 16.62
C GLY A 278 -14.57 14.59 16.72
N ILE A 279 -13.79 14.10 15.74
CA ILE A 279 -13.20 12.75 15.78
C ILE A 279 -12.01 12.72 16.73
N GLU A 280 -12.01 11.80 17.69
CA GLU A 280 -10.87 11.57 18.57
C GLU A 280 -9.73 10.90 17.78
N CYS A 281 -8.66 11.65 17.52
CA CYS A 281 -7.54 11.17 16.72
C CYS A 281 -6.19 11.44 17.39
N LYS A 282 -5.34 10.42 17.49
CA LYS A 282 -3.96 10.53 17.96
C LYS A 282 -3.03 10.82 16.78
N TRP A 283 -2.07 11.71 17.00
CA TRP A 283 -1.05 12.06 16.01
C TRP A 283 0.32 11.58 16.46
N ILE A 284 0.97 10.70 15.69
CA ILE A 284 2.32 10.18 15.96
C ILE A 284 3.23 10.55 14.80
N VAL A 285 4.33 11.27 15.10
CA VAL A 285 5.35 11.64 14.11
C VAL A 285 6.66 10.94 14.41
N LYS A 286 7.24 10.30 13.41
CA LYS A 286 8.56 9.67 13.46
C LYS A 286 9.59 10.56 12.78
N ASN A 287 10.61 11.00 13.53
CA ASN A 287 11.65 11.88 13.01
C ASN A 287 12.52 11.17 11.98
N GLY A 288 12.78 11.81 10.85
CA GLY A 288 13.59 11.30 9.75
C GLY A 288 12.95 10.15 8.96
N MET A 289 11.67 9.85 9.23
CA MET A 289 10.96 8.81 8.50
C MET A 289 10.31 9.38 7.24
N GLY A 290 10.60 8.76 6.10
CA GLY A 290 9.93 9.03 4.83
C GLY A 290 8.65 8.21 4.66
N HIS A 291 8.25 7.95 3.40
CA HIS A 291 7.05 7.19 3.06
C HIS A 291 7.27 5.67 3.17
N VAL A 292 7.47 5.18 4.40
CA VAL A 292 7.76 3.78 4.75
C VAL A 292 7.06 3.40 6.06
N LEU A 293 6.96 2.10 6.38
CA LEU A 293 6.56 1.67 7.72
C LEU A 293 7.62 2.04 8.76
N PRO A 294 7.24 2.38 10.00
CA PRO A 294 8.19 2.59 11.10
C PRO A 294 9.07 1.37 11.33
N GLU A 295 10.35 1.58 11.64
CA GLU A 295 11.27 0.49 12.02
C GLU A 295 10.82 -0.21 13.33
N ASP A 296 10.23 0.55 14.25
CA ASP A 296 9.63 0.11 15.50
C ASP A 296 8.11 -0.13 15.37
N LEU A 297 7.68 -0.75 14.26
CA LEU A 297 6.26 -0.92 13.92
C LEU A 297 5.45 -1.52 15.08
N ALA A 298 5.98 -2.52 15.80
CA ALA A 298 5.29 -3.15 16.90
C ALA A 298 5.01 -2.16 18.05
N ASP A 299 6.01 -1.33 18.45
CA ASP A 299 5.82 -0.34 19.52
C ASP A 299 4.75 0.70 19.13
N VAL A 300 4.79 1.15 17.88
CA VAL A 300 3.87 2.17 17.39
C VAL A 300 2.45 1.64 17.22
N ILE A 301 2.29 0.39 16.80
CA ILE A 301 0.98 -0.27 16.73
C ILE A 301 0.41 -0.50 18.13
N ASP A 302 1.21 -0.97 19.10
CA ASP A 302 0.77 -1.13 20.50
C ASP A 302 0.29 0.22 21.09
N GLU A 303 1.02 1.32 20.82
CA GLU A 303 0.64 2.67 21.25
C GLU A 303 -0.66 3.14 20.57
N ALA A 304 -0.83 2.86 19.29
CA ALA A 304 -2.02 3.25 18.53
C ALA A 304 -3.25 2.43 18.97
N VAL A 305 -3.12 1.11 19.08
CA VAL A 305 -4.17 0.23 19.57
C VAL A 305 -4.61 0.63 20.98
N GLY A 306 -3.65 0.85 21.90
CA GLY A 306 -3.96 1.32 23.24
C GLY A 306 -4.83 2.57 23.26
N PHE A 307 -4.55 3.55 22.37
CA PHE A 307 -5.35 4.76 22.27
C PHE A 307 -6.76 4.52 21.69
N VAL A 308 -6.87 3.77 20.61
CA VAL A 308 -8.18 3.61 19.94
C VAL A 308 -9.12 2.69 20.72
N SER A 309 -8.59 1.73 21.50
CA SER A 309 -9.39 0.81 22.32
C SER A 309 -9.84 1.40 23.68
N GLU A 310 -9.20 2.44 24.22
CA GLU A 310 -9.61 3.07 25.49
C GLU A 310 -11.03 3.64 25.46
N GLY A 311 -11.53 4.06 24.31
CA GLY A 311 -12.89 4.61 24.15
C GLY A 311 -14.00 3.61 24.37
N ASN A 312 -13.80 2.38 23.94
CA ASN A 312 -14.83 1.33 23.97
C ASN A 312 -15.07 0.76 25.39
N MET A 313 -14.05 0.81 26.28
CA MET A 313 -14.24 0.43 27.68
C MET A 313 -15.18 1.37 28.46
N LEU A 314 -15.37 2.61 27.98
CA LEU A 314 -16.26 3.60 28.60
C LEU A 314 -17.70 3.51 28.08
N SER A 315 -17.93 3.11 26.83
CA SER A 315 -19.28 2.94 26.25
C SER A 315 -20.00 1.69 26.76
N ASN A 316 -19.28 0.61 27.05
CA ASN A 316 -19.83 -0.65 27.62
C ASN A 316 -20.17 -0.57 29.12
N ARG A 317 -19.99 0.61 29.78
CA ARG A 317 -20.34 0.84 31.20
C ARG A 317 -21.58 1.72 31.42
N LYS A 318 -22.31 2.04 30.36
CA LYS A 318 -23.61 2.74 30.43
C LYS A 318 -24.75 1.81 30.01
#